data_78a519a58cc3506433278ed7a464a54d
#
_entry.id   78a519a58cc3506433278ed7a464a54d
#
_cell.length_a   1.000
_cell.length_b   1.000
_cell.length_c   1.000
_cell.angle_alpha   90.00
_cell.angle_beta   90.00
_cell.angle_gamma   90.00
#
_symmetry.space_group_name_H-M   'P 1'
#
loop_
_entity.id
_entity.type
_entity.pdbx_description
1 polymer ?
#
loop_
_entity_poly.entity_id
_entity_poly.type
_entity_poly.pdbx_seq_one_letter_code
_entity_poly.pdbx_strand_id
1 'polypeptide(L)'
;MFFGLLTLLVALAISTVAAYYSIVGLMAIFAGAKLAIAIMGVVLEIGKLVVASWTFQNWKTSPFSIRSYFIVAVIVLMLITSLGIFGFLSRAHIMQSSPTSLLEERIERIDLKVEQKNGQIQRYQSRLNTLDDALQRYIELGAISKGLRKIGEMDNETSLLKTKIEGLENEIDELTDRKYGLKTEVNLAEVEVGPIRYVASMLYDEVNDSQLEEAVRWIIILLIFVFDPLAVMLVIAANISLKVYRKERKMATRMVTVMPDLSDKTVIDSDNVEEFSEEDGNDFKILTWDMFKKLRGKK
;
A
#
# COMPACT_ATOMS: atom_id res chain seq x y z
N MET A 1 -5.96 -30.27 -15.39
CA MET A 1 -4.67 -29.67 -15.76
C MET A 1 -4.73 -28.15 -15.86
N PHE A 2 -5.67 -27.58 -16.61
CA PHE A 2 -5.80 -26.13 -16.82
C PHE A 2 -5.85 -25.33 -15.50
N PHE A 3 -6.75 -25.66 -14.59
CA PHE A 3 -6.86 -24.97 -13.29
C PHE A 3 -5.59 -25.06 -12.43
N GLY A 4 -4.92 -26.22 -12.40
CA GLY A 4 -3.68 -26.35 -11.63
C GLY A 4 -2.53 -25.51 -12.20
N LEU A 5 -2.44 -25.38 -13.54
CA LEU A 5 -1.47 -24.52 -14.20
C LEU A 5 -1.82 -23.04 -14.00
N LEU A 6 -3.09 -22.68 -14.11
CA LEU A 6 -3.57 -21.32 -13.86
C LEU A 6 -3.27 -20.90 -12.41
N THR A 7 -3.59 -21.76 -11.43
CA THR A 7 -3.30 -21.48 -10.02
C THR A 7 -1.80 -21.29 -9.78
N LEU A 8 -0.95 -22.09 -10.43
CA LEU A 8 0.50 -21.95 -10.34
C LEU A 8 0.98 -20.62 -10.93
N LEU A 9 0.44 -20.24 -12.09
CA LEU A 9 0.79 -18.98 -12.75
C LEU A 9 0.40 -17.78 -11.87
N VAL A 10 -0.82 -17.78 -11.33
CA VAL A 10 -1.29 -16.73 -10.42
C VAL A 10 -0.44 -16.68 -9.15
N ALA A 11 -0.13 -17.84 -8.57
CA ALA A 11 0.73 -17.92 -7.38
C ALA A 11 2.12 -17.32 -7.64
N LEU A 12 2.74 -17.64 -8.77
CA LEU A 12 4.04 -17.08 -9.15
C LEU A 12 3.97 -15.58 -9.43
N ALA A 13 2.89 -15.12 -10.07
CA ALA A 13 2.68 -13.68 -10.32
C ALA A 13 2.59 -12.91 -8.99
N ILE A 14 1.73 -13.36 -8.06
CA ILE A 14 1.61 -12.72 -6.74
C ILE A 14 2.93 -12.77 -5.98
N SER A 15 3.61 -13.92 -5.96
CA SER A 15 4.91 -14.06 -5.31
C SER A 15 5.96 -13.13 -5.90
N THR A 16 5.98 -12.95 -7.22
CA THR A 16 6.96 -12.06 -7.89
C THR A 16 6.71 -10.60 -7.52
N VAL A 17 5.44 -10.17 -7.49
CA VAL A 17 5.06 -8.81 -7.09
C VAL A 17 5.40 -8.57 -5.62
N ALA A 18 5.05 -9.50 -4.73
CA ALA A 18 5.38 -9.42 -3.31
C ALA A 18 6.90 -9.38 -3.07
N ALA A 19 7.66 -10.24 -3.77
CA ALA A 19 9.12 -10.25 -3.73
C ALA A 19 9.72 -8.91 -4.15
N TYR A 20 9.24 -8.34 -5.25
CA TYR A 20 9.71 -7.03 -5.72
C TYR A 20 9.53 -5.94 -4.66
N TYR A 21 8.33 -5.80 -4.11
CA TYR A 21 8.06 -4.78 -3.09
C TYR A 21 8.82 -5.04 -1.78
N SER A 22 8.92 -6.30 -1.37
CA SER A 22 9.69 -6.68 -0.19
C SER A 22 11.17 -6.33 -0.33
N ILE A 23 11.79 -6.68 -1.46
CA ILE A 23 13.21 -6.44 -1.72
C ILE A 23 13.48 -4.94 -1.81
N VAL A 24 12.67 -4.18 -2.56
CA VAL A 24 12.84 -2.72 -2.68
C VAL A 24 12.67 -2.04 -1.33
N GLY A 25 11.71 -2.50 -0.52
CA GLY A 25 11.51 -1.98 0.83
C GLY A 25 12.69 -2.27 1.77
N LEU A 26 13.20 -3.50 1.77
CA LEU A 26 14.41 -3.85 2.54
C LEU A 26 15.63 -3.05 2.09
N MET A 27 15.82 -2.86 0.79
CA MET A 27 16.89 -2.01 0.24
C MET A 27 16.75 -0.54 0.68
N ALA A 28 15.54 -0.07 0.91
CA ALA A 28 15.30 1.28 1.40
C ALA A 28 15.66 1.42 2.89
N ILE A 29 15.37 0.38 3.69
CA ILE A 29 15.74 0.32 5.11
C ILE A 29 17.27 0.22 5.29
N PHE A 30 17.91 -0.61 4.48
CA PHE A 30 19.36 -0.86 4.54
C PHE A 30 20.12 -0.20 3.38
N ALA A 31 20.02 1.13 3.30
CA ALA A 31 20.54 1.90 2.17
C ALA A 31 22.05 1.75 1.89
N GLY A 32 22.84 1.38 2.92
CA GLY A 32 24.29 1.16 2.80
C GLY A 32 24.69 -0.17 2.13
N ALA A 33 23.76 -1.15 2.03
CA ALA A 33 24.06 -2.50 1.54
C ALA A 33 23.04 -3.00 0.49
N LYS A 34 22.54 -2.10 -0.36
CA LYS A 34 21.45 -2.35 -1.30
C LYS A 34 21.60 -3.63 -2.12
N LEU A 35 22.78 -3.85 -2.73
CA LEU A 35 23.03 -5.01 -3.58
C LEU A 35 23.00 -6.32 -2.79
N ALA A 36 23.63 -6.35 -1.62
CA ALA A 36 23.64 -7.54 -0.76
C ALA A 36 22.23 -7.89 -0.30
N ILE A 37 21.44 -6.89 0.12
CA ILE A 37 20.03 -7.04 0.52
C ILE A 37 19.19 -7.53 -0.66
N ALA A 38 19.38 -7.00 -1.86
CA ALA A 38 18.66 -7.45 -3.04
C ALA A 38 18.90 -8.94 -3.33
N ILE A 39 20.15 -9.37 -3.35
CA ILE A 39 20.51 -10.78 -3.57
C ILE A 39 19.93 -11.67 -2.48
N MET A 40 20.10 -11.28 -1.21
CA MET A 40 19.56 -12.01 -0.06
C MET A 40 18.05 -12.11 -0.13
N GLY A 41 17.36 -11.02 -0.44
CA GLY A 41 15.90 -10.98 -0.55
C GLY A 41 15.36 -11.92 -1.62
N VAL A 42 15.99 -11.97 -2.80
CA VAL A 42 15.61 -12.92 -3.87
C VAL A 42 15.78 -14.37 -3.39
N VAL A 43 16.91 -14.69 -2.77
CA VAL A 43 17.18 -16.05 -2.26
C VAL A 43 16.19 -16.46 -1.17
N LEU A 44 15.85 -15.54 -0.24
CA LEU A 44 14.89 -15.79 0.82
C LEU A 44 13.48 -16.02 0.28
N GLU A 45 13.05 -15.25 -0.73
CA GLU A 45 11.73 -15.44 -1.35
C GLU A 45 11.60 -16.77 -2.07
N ILE A 46 12.61 -17.16 -2.84
CA ILE A 46 12.63 -18.47 -3.49
C ILE A 46 12.67 -19.57 -2.42
N GLY A 47 13.51 -19.42 -1.40
CA GLY A 47 13.63 -20.35 -0.28
C GLY A 47 12.32 -20.57 0.45
N LYS A 48 11.57 -19.50 0.76
CA LYS A 48 10.25 -19.54 1.39
C LYS A 48 9.28 -20.45 0.62
N LEU A 49 9.16 -20.25 -0.70
CA LEU A 49 8.26 -21.03 -1.55
C LEU A 49 8.68 -22.50 -1.65
N VAL A 50 9.99 -22.75 -1.80
CA VAL A 50 10.55 -24.11 -1.87
C VAL A 50 10.34 -24.86 -0.56
N VAL A 51 10.67 -24.25 0.58
CA VAL A 51 10.52 -24.86 1.90
C VAL A 51 9.06 -25.15 2.20
N ALA A 52 8.13 -24.19 1.94
CA ALA A 52 6.71 -24.39 2.13
C ALA A 52 6.16 -25.53 1.26
N SER A 53 6.51 -25.55 -0.03
CA SER A 53 6.11 -26.58 -0.98
C SER A 53 6.66 -27.95 -0.59
N TRP A 54 7.94 -28.03 -0.21
CA TRP A 54 8.58 -29.29 0.20
C TRP A 54 7.95 -29.83 1.49
N THR A 55 7.74 -29.00 2.49
CA THR A 55 7.13 -29.36 3.77
C THR A 55 5.73 -29.94 3.56
N PHE A 56 4.94 -29.31 2.71
CA PHE A 56 3.61 -29.79 2.37
C PHE A 56 3.66 -31.15 1.65
N GLN A 57 4.54 -31.31 0.67
CA GLN A 57 4.63 -32.55 -0.10
C GLN A 57 5.11 -33.74 0.75
N ASN A 58 5.97 -33.51 1.72
CA ASN A 58 6.57 -34.52 2.58
C ASN A 58 5.99 -34.55 3.99
N TRP A 59 4.74 -34.05 4.16
CA TRP A 59 4.12 -33.92 5.48
C TRP A 59 4.03 -35.23 6.24
N LYS A 60 3.72 -36.35 5.58
CA LYS A 60 3.58 -37.66 6.22
C LYS A 60 4.91 -38.40 6.45
N THR A 61 5.93 -38.12 5.63
CA THR A 61 7.21 -38.81 5.65
C THR A 61 8.26 -38.14 6.54
N SER A 62 8.13 -36.85 6.78
CA SER A 62 9.12 -36.08 7.55
C SER A 62 8.93 -36.22 9.06
N PRO A 63 10.00 -36.34 9.86
CA PRO A 63 9.94 -36.33 11.31
C PRO A 63 9.39 -34.99 11.83
N PHE A 64 8.74 -35.03 13.00
CA PHE A 64 8.13 -33.85 13.61
C PHE A 64 9.09 -32.66 13.78
N SER A 65 10.34 -32.92 14.17
CA SER A 65 11.35 -31.88 14.37
C SER A 65 11.62 -31.06 13.09
N ILE A 66 11.75 -31.73 11.94
CA ILE A 66 12.00 -31.06 10.65
C ILE A 66 10.75 -30.27 10.22
N ARG A 67 9.57 -30.82 10.39
CA ARG A 67 8.29 -30.11 10.10
C ARG A 67 8.16 -28.84 10.92
N SER A 68 8.35 -28.96 12.22
CA SER A 68 8.23 -27.82 13.14
C SER A 68 9.25 -26.74 12.78
N TYR A 69 10.50 -27.11 12.53
CA TYR A 69 11.54 -26.17 12.13
C TYR A 69 11.18 -25.42 10.82
N PHE A 70 10.73 -26.14 9.81
CA PHE A 70 10.40 -25.50 8.52
C PHE A 70 9.15 -24.61 8.60
N ILE A 71 8.15 -24.98 9.40
CA ILE A 71 6.98 -24.10 9.65
C ILE A 71 7.43 -22.78 10.29
N VAL A 72 8.22 -22.88 11.36
CA VAL A 72 8.74 -21.71 12.06
C VAL A 72 9.61 -20.87 11.11
N ALA A 73 10.49 -21.52 10.33
CA ALA A 73 11.31 -20.83 9.35
C ALA A 73 10.48 -20.07 8.31
N VAL A 74 9.44 -20.69 7.76
CA VAL A 74 8.54 -20.01 6.79
C VAL A 74 7.82 -18.82 7.44
N ILE A 75 7.33 -18.95 8.68
CA ILE A 75 6.70 -17.85 9.40
C ILE A 75 7.69 -16.69 9.62
N VAL A 76 8.92 -17.00 10.04
CA VAL A 76 9.97 -15.98 10.23
C VAL A 76 10.33 -15.30 8.90
N LEU A 77 10.45 -16.07 7.82
CA LEU A 77 10.69 -15.53 6.49
C LEU A 77 9.54 -14.62 6.03
N MET A 78 8.28 -15.02 6.27
CA MET A 78 7.11 -14.17 6.00
C MET A 78 7.17 -12.86 6.78
N LEU A 79 7.53 -12.88 8.06
CA LEU A 79 7.66 -11.65 8.85
C LEU A 79 8.75 -10.73 8.31
N ILE A 80 9.89 -11.27 7.89
CA ILE A 80 10.98 -10.47 7.31
C ILE A 80 10.54 -9.84 5.99
N THR A 81 9.91 -10.61 5.10
CA THR A 81 9.43 -10.11 3.81
C THR A 81 8.29 -9.11 3.97
N SER A 82 7.42 -9.32 4.97
CA SER A 82 6.36 -8.40 5.37
C SER A 82 6.90 -7.05 5.83
N LEU A 83 7.99 -7.03 6.62
CA LEU A 83 8.68 -5.79 6.98
C LEU A 83 9.22 -5.04 5.77
N GLY A 84 9.71 -5.75 4.76
CA GLY A 84 10.12 -5.15 3.49
C GLY A 84 8.97 -4.45 2.77
N ILE A 85 7.85 -5.14 2.59
CA ILE A 85 6.65 -4.57 1.94
C ILE A 85 6.13 -3.37 2.74
N PHE A 86 6.08 -3.49 4.08
CA PHE A 86 5.71 -2.39 4.97
C PHE A 86 6.61 -1.17 4.76
N GLY A 87 7.93 -1.37 4.74
CA GLY A 87 8.89 -0.30 4.52
C GLY A 87 8.73 0.39 3.16
N PHE A 88 8.42 -0.38 2.10
CA PHE A 88 8.16 0.16 0.77
C PHE A 88 6.88 1.02 0.75
N LEU A 89 5.76 0.48 1.22
CA LEU A 89 4.46 1.17 1.18
C LEU A 89 4.43 2.38 2.13
N SER A 90 5.00 2.24 3.33
CA SER A 90 5.12 3.35 4.27
C SER A 90 5.97 4.49 3.72
N ARG A 91 7.10 4.17 3.07
CA ARG A 91 7.92 5.19 2.41
C ARG A 91 7.18 5.87 1.26
N ALA A 92 6.45 5.11 0.43
CA ALA A 92 5.66 5.67 -0.66
C ALA A 92 4.61 6.66 -0.12
N HIS A 93 3.93 6.30 0.97
CA HIS A 93 2.97 7.19 1.63
C HIS A 93 3.64 8.46 2.20
N ILE A 94 4.77 8.34 2.91
CA ILE A 94 5.51 9.50 3.44
C ILE A 94 5.96 10.43 2.32
N MET A 95 6.43 9.90 1.19
CA MET A 95 6.84 10.71 0.05
C MET A 95 5.67 11.45 -0.61
N GLN A 96 4.47 10.92 -0.50
CA GLN A 96 3.24 11.55 -1.01
C GLN A 96 2.71 12.62 -0.05
N SER A 97 2.78 12.41 1.27
CA SER A 97 2.29 13.34 2.29
C SER A 97 3.29 14.47 2.64
N SER A 98 4.60 14.25 2.48
CA SER A 98 5.64 15.24 2.78
C SER A 98 5.50 16.57 2.03
N PRO A 99 5.11 16.61 0.73
CA PRO A 99 4.91 17.89 0.04
C PRO A 99 3.83 18.74 0.67
N THR A 100 2.74 18.15 1.16
CA THR A 100 1.61 18.86 1.75
C THR A 100 2.03 19.61 3.02
N SER A 101 2.73 18.97 3.93
CA SER A 101 3.20 19.59 5.18
C SER A 101 4.18 20.75 4.95
N LEU A 102 5.04 20.63 3.91
CA LEU A 102 5.94 21.72 3.51
C LEU A 102 5.19 22.91 2.89
N LEU A 103 4.12 22.65 2.16
CA LEU A 103 3.27 23.70 1.59
C LEU A 103 2.50 24.42 2.70
N GLU A 104 1.96 23.70 3.68
CA GLU A 104 1.29 24.27 4.85
C GLU A 104 2.24 25.16 5.69
N GLU A 105 3.48 24.72 5.96
CA GLU A 105 4.48 25.53 6.61
C GLU A 105 4.79 26.83 5.83
N ARG A 106 4.82 26.76 4.50
CA ARG A 106 5.01 27.96 3.65
C ARG A 106 3.81 28.92 3.75
N ILE A 107 2.60 28.39 3.80
CA ILE A 107 1.37 29.17 3.98
C ILE A 107 1.41 29.89 5.32
N GLU A 108 1.72 29.20 6.39
CA GLU A 108 1.85 29.78 7.74
C GLU A 108 2.88 30.91 7.79
N ARG A 109 4.04 30.70 7.14
CA ARG A 109 5.06 31.76 7.02
C ARG A 109 4.57 32.98 6.24
N ILE A 110 3.72 32.81 5.23
CA ILE A 110 3.10 33.92 4.52
C ILE A 110 2.11 34.65 5.43
N ASP A 111 1.32 33.92 6.20
CA ASP A 111 0.36 34.53 7.14
C ASP A 111 1.05 35.39 8.20
N LEU A 112 2.15 34.91 8.76
CA LEU A 112 2.97 35.70 9.68
C LEU A 112 3.53 36.98 9.04
N LYS A 113 3.94 36.93 7.76
CA LYS A 113 4.41 38.12 7.05
C LYS A 113 3.28 39.11 6.79
N VAL A 114 2.11 38.64 6.39
CA VAL A 114 0.91 39.47 6.18
C VAL A 114 0.51 40.14 7.50
N GLU A 115 0.50 39.42 8.60
CA GLU A 115 0.23 39.99 9.95
C GLU A 115 1.22 41.08 10.34
N GLN A 116 2.51 40.85 10.12
CA GLN A 116 3.56 41.85 10.38
C GLN A 116 3.33 43.12 9.54
N LYS A 117 2.97 42.98 8.24
CA LYS A 117 2.72 44.14 7.38
C LYS A 117 1.45 44.88 7.77
N ASN A 118 0.39 44.17 8.11
CA ASN A 118 -0.82 44.76 8.65
C ASN A 118 -0.55 45.55 9.95
N GLY A 119 0.28 45.03 10.83
CA GLY A 119 0.72 45.73 12.02
C GLY A 119 1.55 47.00 11.72
N GLN A 120 2.30 47.03 10.57
CA GLN A 120 2.98 48.25 10.11
C GLN A 120 2.00 49.26 9.53
N ILE A 121 1.04 48.83 8.72
CA ILE A 121 -0.03 49.68 8.20
C ILE A 121 -0.79 50.33 9.32
N GLN A 122 -1.19 49.56 10.35
CA GLN A 122 -1.91 50.11 11.51
C GLN A 122 -1.11 51.16 12.24
N ARG A 123 0.23 50.99 12.40
CA ARG A 123 1.10 52.02 12.96
C ARG A 123 1.15 53.30 12.11
N TYR A 124 1.23 53.15 10.79
CA TYR A 124 1.24 54.31 9.88
C TYR A 124 -0.11 55.00 9.84
N GLN A 125 -1.21 54.30 9.89
CA GLN A 125 -2.56 54.84 9.98
C GLN A 125 -2.75 55.59 11.33
N SER A 126 -2.30 55.02 12.43
CA SER A 126 -2.32 55.74 13.74
C SER A 126 -1.50 57.03 13.70
N ARG A 127 -0.37 57.03 13.00
CA ARG A 127 0.46 58.23 12.82
C ARG A 127 -0.27 59.28 11.96
N LEU A 128 -0.94 58.87 10.86
CA LEU A 128 -1.74 59.74 10.04
C LEU A 128 -2.87 60.40 10.84
N ASN A 129 -3.60 59.62 11.64
CA ASN A 129 -4.66 60.18 12.51
C ASN A 129 -4.09 61.21 13.50
N THR A 130 -2.92 60.93 14.08
CA THR A 130 -2.25 61.90 14.98
C THR A 130 -1.87 63.22 14.27
N LEU A 131 -1.42 63.11 12.98
CA LEU A 131 -1.10 64.29 12.17
C LEU A 131 -2.39 65.09 11.84
N ASP A 132 -3.46 64.39 11.47
CA ASP A 132 -4.76 65.07 11.19
C ASP A 132 -5.35 65.74 12.42
N ASP A 133 -5.30 65.11 13.58
CA ASP A 133 -5.71 65.73 14.86
C ASP A 133 -4.85 66.95 15.21
N ALA A 134 -3.55 66.89 14.99
CA ALA A 134 -2.66 68.03 15.21
C ALA A 134 -2.98 69.17 14.23
N LEU A 135 -3.27 68.87 12.98
CA LEU A 135 -3.67 69.86 11.97
C LEU A 135 -4.98 70.55 12.35
N GLN A 136 -5.98 69.80 12.77
CA GLN A 136 -7.27 70.37 13.23
C GLN A 136 -7.05 71.35 14.42
N ARG A 137 -6.20 70.99 15.42
CA ARG A 137 -5.91 71.85 16.54
C ARG A 137 -5.20 73.14 16.14
N TYR A 138 -4.31 73.13 15.13
CA TYR A 138 -3.69 74.33 14.58
C TYR A 138 -4.69 75.24 13.88
N ILE A 139 -5.67 74.69 13.18
CA ILE A 139 -6.74 75.44 12.54
C ILE A 139 -7.66 76.11 13.60
N GLU A 140 -8.07 75.38 14.63
CA GLU A 140 -8.93 75.87 15.73
C GLU A 140 -8.28 77.00 16.52
N LEU A 141 -6.94 76.95 16.75
CA LEU A 141 -6.21 77.97 17.46
C LEU A 141 -5.90 79.24 16.66
N GLY A 142 -6.31 79.32 15.40
CA GLY A 142 -6.15 80.48 14.54
C GLY A 142 -4.69 80.87 14.23
N ALA A 143 -3.73 79.97 14.46
CA ALA A 143 -2.29 80.19 14.28
C ALA A 143 -1.87 80.09 12.81
N ILE A 144 -2.45 80.86 11.91
CA ILE A 144 -2.37 80.75 10.46
C ILE A 144 -0.96 80.89 9.91
N SER A 145 -0.14 81.79 10.40
CA SER A 145 1.23 82.03 9.80
C SER A 145 2.29 81.00 10.25
N LYS A 146 2.24 80.46 11.47
CA LYS A 146 3.08 79.34 11.94
C LYS A 146 2.53 78.00 11.45
N GLY A 147 1.18 77.93 11.25
CA GLY A 147 0.49 76.78 10.74
C GLY A 147 0.86 76.42 9.31
N LEU A 148 0.96 77.42 8.38
CA LEU A 148 1.23 77.21 6.97
C LEU A 148 2.57 76.47 6.73
N ARG A 149 3.65 76.83 7.43
CA ARG A 149 4.93 76.08 7.27
C ARG A 149 4.87 74.70 7.86
N LYS A 150 4.18 74.53 9.00
CA LYS A 150 3.98 73.24 9.62
C LYS A 150 3.05 72.36 8.83
N ILE A 151 2.05 72.94 8.18
CA ILE A 151 1.12 72.20 7.25
C ILE A 151 1.91 71.62 6.09
N GLY A 152 2.87 72.35 5.45
CA GLY A 152 3.69 71.82 4.37
C GLY A 152 4.63 70.69 4.79
N GLU A 153 5.19 70.76 6.02
CA GLU A 153 5.98 69.66 6.60
C GLU A 153 5.10 68.43 6.89
N MET A 154 3.89 68.59 7.42
CA MET A 154 2.92 67.55 7.71
C MET A 154 2.34 66.92 6.44
N ASP A 155 2.12 67.73 5.40
CA ASP A 155 1.60 67.24 4.10
C ASP A 155 2.65 66.29 3.42
N ASN A 156 3.94 66.66 3.46
CA ASN A 156 5.01 65.77 3.01
C ASN A 156 5.11 64.46 3.81
N GLU A 157 4.96 64.53 5.16
CA GLU A 157 4.94 63.31 5.99
C GLU A 157 3.71 62.45 5.69
N THR A 158 2.54 63.06 5.52
CA THR A 158 1.28 62.41 5.19
C THR A 158 1.37 61.70 3.85
N SER A 159 1.89 62.36 2.80
CA SER A 159 2.05 61.73 1.49
C SER A 159 3.04 60.57 1.54
N LEU A 160 4.17 60.72 2.26
CA LEU A 160 5.13 59.63 2.44
C LEU A 160 4.53 58.42 3.17
N LEU A 161 3.74 58.66 4.24
CA LEU A 161 3.07 57.59 4.97
C LEU A 161 2.02 56.87 4.09
N LYS A 162 1.24 57.61 3.29
CA LYS A 162 0.29 57.06 2.34
C LYS A 162 0.97 56.15 1.29
N THR A 163 2.07 56.63 0.70
CA THR A 163 2.88 55.83 -0.24
C THR A 163 3.44 54.55 0.40
N LYS A 164 3.87 54.64 1.67
CA LYS A 164 4.32 53.43 2.41
C LYS A 164 3.19 52.44 2.66
N ILE A 165 2.00 52.93 3.01
CA ILE A 165 0.80 52.08 3.20
C ILE A 165 0.47 51.39 1.89
N GLU A 166 0.35 52.12 0.77
CA GLU A 166 0.08 51.58 -0.53
C GLU A 166 1.12 50.52 -0.98
N GLY A 167 2.41 50.80 -0.71
CA GLY A 167 3.46 49.81 -0.97
C GLY A 167 3.31 48.54 -0.15
N LEU A 168 2.91 48.63 1.13
CA LEU A 168 2.65 47.47 1.99
C LEU A 168 1.40 46.72 1.56
N GLU A 169 0.34 47.43 1.15
CA GLU A 169 -0.89 46.81 0.63
C GLU A 169 -0.61 46.01 -0.63
N ASN A 170 0.16 46.57 -1.59
CA ASN A 170 0.58 45.86 -2.79
C ASN A 170 1.39 44.60 -2.46
N GLU A 171 2.29 44.68 -1.45
CA GLU A 171 3.06 43.50 -1.02
C GLU A 171 2.19 42.44 -0.32
N ILE A 172 1.13 42.86 0.41
CA ILE A 172 0.14 41.96 1.00
C ILE A 172 -0.66 41.25 -0.09
N ASP A 173 -1.06 41.96 -1.12
CA ASP A 173 -1.79 41.40 -2.26
C ASP A 173 -0.96 40.34 -2.97
N GLU A 174 0.33 40.63 -3.26
CA GLU A 174 1.25 39.64 -3.86
C GLU A 174 1.43 38.40 -2.99
N LEU A 175 1.58 38.57 -1.65
CA LEU A 175 1.70 37.47 -0.71
C LEU A 175 0.41 36.66 -0.65
N THR A 176 -0.74 37.32 -0.73
CA THR A 176 -2.06 36.69 -0.71
C THR A 176 -2.29 35.85 -1.98
N ASP A 177 -1.94 36.37 -3.15
CA ASP A 177 -2.01 35.63 -4.40
C ASP A 177 -1.11 34.38 -4.37
N ARG A 178 0.11 34.52 -3.85
CA ARG A 178 1.02 33.41 -3.67
C ARG A 178 0.44 32.37 -2.70
N LYS A 179 -0.21 32.79 -1.61
CA LYS A 179 -0.91 31.90 -0.67
C LYS A 179 -2.04 31.12 -1.34
N TYR A 180 -2.83 31.77 -2.21
CA TYR A 180 -3.90 31.09 -2.94
C TYR A 180 -3.35 30.03 -3.90
N GLY A 181 -2.22 30.30 -4.58
CA GLY A 181 -1.53 29.29 -5.39
C GLY A 181 -1.13 28.07 -4.59
N LEU A 182 -0.47 28.27 -3.44
CA LEU A 182 -0.07 27.18 -2.54
C LEU A 182 -1.27 26.41 -1.96
N LYS A 183 -2.37 27.08 -1.59
CA LYS A 183 -3.59 26.43 -1.14
C LYS A 183 -4.19 25.52 -2.23
N THR A 184 -4.14 25.93 -3.48
CA THR A 184 -4.61 25.10 -4.58
C THR A 184 -3.77 23.83 -4.71
N GLU A 185 -2.45 23.92 -4.55
CA GLU A 185 -1.55 22.75 -4.55
C GLU A 185 -1.85 21.81 -3.37
N VAL A 186 -2.11 22.35 -2.17
CA VAL A 186 -2.52 21.56 -0.99
C VAL A 186 -3.83 20.83 -1.27
N ASN A 187 -4.84 21.52 -1.79
CA ASN A 187 -6.14 20.92 -2.09
C ASN A 187 -6.03 19.79 -3.12
N LEU A 188 -5.18 19.93 -4.14
CA LEU A 188 -4.93 18.87 -5.12
C LEU A 188 -4.26 17.64 -4.46
N ALA A 189 -3.30 17.85 -3.58
CA ALA A 189 -2.67 16.77 -2.83
C ALA A 189 -3.66 16.09 -1.85
N GLU A 190 -4.56 16.85 -1.22
CA GLU A 190 -5.61 16.29 -0.34
C GLU A 190 -6.61 15.42 -1.10
N VAL A 191 -6.93 15.72 -2.36
CA VAL A 191 -7.82 14.89 -3.18
C VAL A 191 -7.20 13.51 -3.40
N GLU A 192 -5.88 13.40 -3.55
CA GLU A 192 -5.19 12.12 -3.70
C GLU A 192 -5.25 11.27 -2.41
N VAL A 193 -5.28 11.90 -1.24
CA VAL A 193 -5.37 11.23 0.07
C VAL A 193 -6.83 10.95 0.48
N GLY A 194 -7.79 11.51 -0.25
CA GLY A 194 -9.23 11.42 0.04
C GLY A 194 -9.74 10.00 0.32
N PRO A 195 -9.43 8.97 -0.50
CA PRO A 195 -9.87 7.60 -0.26
C PRO A 195 -9.43 7.04 1.09
N ILE A 196 -8.21 7.38 1.54
CA ILE A 196 -7.67 6.93 2.83
C ILE A 196 -8.40 7.61 3.99
N ARG A 197 -8.77 8.89 3.83
CA ARG A 197 -9.55 9.64 4.83
C ARG A 197 -10.93 9.01 5.05
N TYR A 198 -11.58 8.49 4.00
CA TYR A 198 -12.84 7.75 4.14
C TYR A 198 -12.66 6.45 4.94
N VAL A 199 -11.58 5.71 4.71
CA VAL A 199 -11.29 4.51 5.51
C VAL A 199 -10.99 4.88 6.96
N ALA A 200 -10.25 5.96 7.20
CA ALA A 200 -9.98 6.46 8.54
C ALA A 200 -11.28 6.85 9.28
N SER A 201 -12.23 7.52 8.60
CA SER A 201 -13.52 7.89 9.19
C SER A 201 -14.44 6.71 9.51
N MET A 202 -14.16 5.52 8.95
CA MET A 202 -14.85 4.28 9.34
C MET A 202 -14.27 3.68 10.63
N LEU A 203 -13.03 4.01 10.98
CA LEU A 203 -12.32 3.47 12.14
C LEU A 203 -12.32 4.45 13.33
N TYR A 204 -12.43 5.75 13.07
CA TYR A 204 -12.31 6.83 14.05
C TYR A 204 -13.43 7.85 13.87
N ASP A 205 -14.03 8.31 14.97
CA ASP A 205 -15.10 9.32 14.97
C ASP A 205 -14.61 10.71 14.51
N GLU A 206 -13.36 11.05 14.85
CA GLU A 206 -12.69 12.27 14.38
C GLU A 206 -11.42 11.87 13.62
N VAL A 207 -11.21 12.45 12.44
CA VAL A 207 -10.03 12.16 11.61
C VAL A 207 -9.09 13.34 11.63
N ASN A 208 -8.06 13.25 12.47
CA ASN A 208 -6.89 14.12 12.45
C ASN A 208 -5.72 13.44 11.72
N ASP A 209 -4.63 14.16 11.47
CA ASP A 209 -3.47 13.66 10.71
C ASP A 209 -2.83 12.43 11.37
N SER A 210 -2.80 12.36 12.70
CA SER A 210 -2.27 11.21 13.44
C SER A 210 -3.12 9.96 13.22
N GLN A 211 -4.45 10.10 13.21
CA GLN A 211 -5.39 9.00 12.95
C GLN A 211 -5.39 8.57 11.49
N LEU A 212 -5.16 9.51 10.57
CA LEU A 212 -4.97 9.22 9.16
C LEU A 212 -3.73 8.35 8.94
N GLU A 213 -2.59 8.71 9.54
CA GLU A 213 -1.37 7.90 9.49
C GLU A 213 -1.57 6.51 10.10
N GLU A 214 -2.32 6.40 11.20
CA GLU A 214 -2.62 5.13 11.84
C GLU A 214 -3.51 4.25 10.95
N ALA A 215 -4.53 4.82 10.32
CA ALA A 215 -5.37 4.12 9.35
C ALA A 215 -4.54 3.58 8.17
N VAL A 216 -3.61 4.37 7.63
CA VAL A 216 -2.69 3.93 6.57
C VAL A 216 -1.85 2.73 7.03
N ARG A 217 -1.29 2.78 8.24
CA ARG A 217 -0.53 1.65 8.80
C ARG A 217 -1.36 0.39 8.89
N TRP A 218 -2.62 0.49 9.36
CA TRP A 218 -3.53 -0.65 9.43
C TRP A 218 -3.85 -1.22 8.05
N ILE A 219 -4.10 -0.38 7.05
CA ILE A 219 -4.34 -0.81 5.67
C ILE A 219 -3.11 -1.55 5.12
N ILE A 220 -1.91 -1.02 5.33
CA ILE A 220 -0.66 -1.65 4.89
C ILE A 220 -0.48 -3.01 5.56
N ILE A 221 -0.70 -3.12 6.88
CA ILE A 221 -0.60 -4.37 7.64
C ILE A 221 -1.62 -5.39 7.13
N LEU A 222 -2.87 -4.98 6.90
CA LEU A 222 -3.92 -5.85 6.37
C LEU A 222 -3.55 -6.38 4.98
N LEU A 223 -3.06 -5.50 4.11
CA LEU A 223 -2.64 -5.86 2.75
C LEU A 223 -1.52 -6.92 2.80
N ILE A 224 -0.50 -6.71 3.62
CA ILE A 224 0.61 -7.63 3.80
C ILE A 224 0.11 -8.98 4.33
N PHE A 225 -0.75 -8.95 5.35
CA PHE A 225 -1.29 -10.16 5.97
C PHE A 225 -2.10 -11.02 4.99
N VAL A 226 -2.72 -10.40 3.99
CA VAL A 226 -3.46 -11.10 2.94
C VAL A 226 -2.52 -11.63 1.85
N PHE A 227 -1.62 -10.79 1.33
CA PHE A 227 -0.83 -11.14 0.15
C PHE A 227 0.25 -12.21 0.39
N ASP A 228 0.98 -12.11 1.49
CA ASP A 228 2.15 -12.98 1.73
C ASP A 228 1.74 -14.44 2.05
N PRO A 229 0.80 -14.72 2.97
CA PRO A 229 0.28 -16.07 3.15
C PRO A 229 -0.46 -16.61 1.92
N LEU A 230 -1.19 -15.75 1.19
CA LEU A 230 -1.93 -16.14 0.00
C LEU A 230 -1.00 -16.70 -1.09
N ALA A 231 0.12 -16.07 -1.33
CA ALA A 231 1.11 -16.54 -2.30
C ALA A 231 1.58 -17.98 -2.00
N VAL A 232 1.93 -18.23 -0.74
CA VAL A 232 2.36 -19.56 -0.27
C VAL A 232 1.25 -20.59 -0.40
N MET A 233 0.03 -20.24 0.04
CA MET A 233 -1.13 -21.14 -0.02
C MET A 233 -1.52 -21.48 -1.46
N LEU A 234 -1.42 -20.53 -2.39
CA LEU A 234 -1.67 -20.79 -3.81
C LEU A 234 -0.63 -21.72 -4.43
N VAL A 235 0.65 -21.61 -4.06
CA VAL A 235 1.69 -22.57 -4.50
C VAL A 235 1.37 -23.97 -4.00
N ILE A 236 0.95 -24.11 -2.75
CA ILE A 236 0.54 -25.38 -2.19
C ILE A 236 -0.70 -25.94 -2.93
N ALA A 237 -1.72 -25.11 -3.16
CA ALA A 237 -2.93 -25.51 -3.90
C ALA A 237 -2.62 -25.95 -5.33
N ALA A 238 -1.72 -25.24 -6.02
CA ALA A 238 -1.24 -25.64 -7.35
C ALA A 238 -0.56 -27.02 -7.33
N ASN A 239 0.30 -27.26 -6.34
CA ASN A 239 0.97 -28.55 -6.17
C ASN A 239 -0.04 -29.70 -5.93
N ILE A 240 -1.09 -29.47 -5.13
CA ILE A 240 -2.17 -30.44 -4.91
C ILE A 240 -2.85 -30.77 -6.23
N SER A 241 -3.31 -29.74 -6.96
CA SER A 241 -4.03 -29.89 -8.21
C SER A 241 -3.22 -30.62 -9.26
N LEU A 242 -1.91 -30.32 -9.38
CA LEU A 242 -1.02 -30.99 -10.32
C LEU A 242 -0.74 -32.44 -9.91
N LYS A 243 -0.66 -32.74 -8.60
CA LYS A 243 -0.45 -34.11 -8.09
C LYS A 243 -1.66 -34.98 -8.33
N VAL A 244 -2.88 -34.47 -8.09
CA VAL A 244 -4.13 -35.19 -8.39
C VAL A 244 -4.20 -35.52 -9.88
N TYR A 245 -3.96 -34.54 -10.75
CA TYR A 245 -3.97 -34.75 -12.19
C TYR A 245 -2.93 -35.80 -12.68
N ARG A 246 -1.71 -35.75 -12.12
CA ARG A 246 -0.69 -36.77 -12.45
C ARG A 246 -1.08 -38.16 -12.00
N LYS A 247 -1.78 -38.29 -10.85
CA LYS A 247 -2.30 -39.60 -10.36
C LYS A 247 -3.39 -40.14 -11.30
N GLU A 248 -4.34 -39.30 -11.66
CA GLU A 248 -5.44 -39.68 -12.60
C GLU A 248 -4.89 -40.11 -13.96
N ARG A 249 -3.94 -39.36 -14.52
CA ARG A 249 -3.30 -39.74 -15.79
C ARG A 249 -2.56 -41.09 -15.71
N LYS A 250 -1.82 -41.34 -14.60
CA LYS A 250 -1.15 -42.62 -14.39
C LYS A 250 -2.12 -43.78 -14.26
N MET A 251 -3.29 -43.58 -13.61
CA MET A 251 -4.33 -44.60 -13.52
C MET A 251 -4.96 -44.86 -14.89
N ALA A 252 -5.30 -43.81 -15.62
CA ALA A 252 -5.85 -43.98 -16.99
C ALA A 252 -4.89 -44.71 -17.90
N THR A 253 -3.59 -44.40 -17.86
CA THR A 253 -2.56 -45.12 -18.65
C THR A 253 -2.44 -46.59 -18.22
N ARG A 254 -2.50 -46.88 -16.92
CA ARG A 254 -2.48 -48.27 -16.41
C ARG A 254 -3.72 -49.07 -16.86
N MET A 255 -4.92 -48.42 -16.80
CA MET A 255 -6.15 -49.09 -17.29
C MET A 255 -6.09 -49.45 -18.78
N VAL A 256 -5.53 -48.55 -19.60
CA VAL A 256 -5.33 -48.82 -21.04
C VAL A 256 -4.29 -49.95 -21.29
N THR A 257 -3.25 -50.03 -20.44
CA THR A 257 -2.20 -51.07 -20.59
C THR A 257 -2.67 -52.45 -20.06
N VAL A 258 -3.62 -52.47 -19.12
CA VAL A 258 -4.14 -53.71 -18.50
C VAL A 258 -5.38 -54.26 -19.23
N MET A 259 -6.01 -53.46 -20.12
CA MET A 259 -7.04 -54.01 -21.04
C MET A 259 -6.34 -54.74 -22.19
N PRO A 260 -6.25 -56.06 -22.18
CA PRO A 260 -5.82 -56.79 -23.35
C PRO A 260 -6.84 -56.57 -24.44
N ASP A 261 -6.38 -56.59 -25.70
CA ASP A 261 -7.21 -56.52 -26.88
C ASP A 261 -8.33 -57.56 -26.79
N LEU A 262 -9.58 -57.09 -26.54
CA LEU A 262 -10.76 -57.93 -26.45
C LEU A 262 -11.15 -58.53 -27.82
N SER A 263 -10.29 -58.44 -28.83
CA SER A 263 -10.46 -59.08 -30.13
C SER A 263 -10.10 -60.57 -30.11
N ASP A 264 -9.36 -61.05 -29.11
CA ASP A 264 -9.02 -62.47 -29.00
C ASP A 264 -9.94 -63.14 -27.96
N LYS A 265 -10.89 -63.97 -28.49
CA LYS A 265 -11.85 -64.78 -27.72
C LYS A 265 -11.08 -65.89 -26.98
N THR A 266 -10.56 -65.64 -25.82
CA THR A 266 -10.19 -66.71 -24.89
C THR A 266 -11.03 -66.59 -23.63
N VAL A 267 -11.67 -67.69 -23.31
CA VAL A 267 -12.52 -67.96 -22.14
C VAL A 267 -11.77 -67.61 -20.88
N ILE A 268 -12.26 -66.62 -20.15
CA ILE A 268 -11.75 -66.33 -18.79
C ILE A 268 -12.40 -67.38 -17.86
N ASP A 269 -11.57 -68.30 -17.39
CA ASP A 269 -11.91 -69.25 -16.35
C ASP A 269 -12.14 -68.48 -15.04
N SER A 270 -13.28 -68.75 -14.41
CA SER A 270 -13.83 -67.96 -13.31
C SER A 270 -13.14 -68.24 -11.96
N ASP A 271 -12.08 -69.05 -11.91
CA ASP A 271 -11.55 -69.59 -10.66
C ASP A 271 -10.22 -69.01 -10.19
N ASN A 272 -9.68 -67.99 -10.87
CA ASN A 272 -8.48 -67.30 -10.50
C ASN A 272 -8.68 -65.78 -10.36
N VAL A 273 -9.49 -65.37 -9.39
CA VAL A 273 -9.48 -63.98 -8.91
C VAL A 273 -8.63 -63.95 -7.65
N GLU A 274 -7.34 -63.59 -7.79
CA GLU A 274 -6.52 -63.26 -6.64
C GLU A 274 -7.13 -62.04 -5.93
N GLU A 275 -7.49 -62.25 -4.67
CA GLU A 275 -7.96 -61.28 -3.69
C GLU A 275 -6.81 -60.28 -3.44
N PHE A 276 -6.85 -59.09 -4.07
CA PHE A 276 -5.96 -58.00 -3.71
C PHE A 276 -6.39 -57.43 -2.36
N SER A 277 -5.58 -57.67 -1.31
CA SER A 277 -5.77 -57.17 0.05
C SER A 277 -5.81 -55.64 0.05
N GLU A 278 -6.86 -55.11 0.69
CA GLU A 278 -7.05 -53.74 1.10
C GLU A 278 -5.96 -53.34 2.13
N GLU A 279 -4.95 -52.62 1.69
CA GLU A 279 -4.04 -51.90 2.60
C GLU A 279 -3.70 -50.49 2.11
N ASP A 280 -4.68 -49.76 1.62
CA ASP A 280 -4.58 -48.30 1.48
C ASP A 280 -6.00 -47.72 1.56
N GLY A 281 -6.34 -47.19 2.75
CA GLY A 281 -7.65 -46.62 3.06
C GLY A 281 -8.04 -45.44 2.19
N ASN A 282 -8.64 -45.73 1.07
CA ASN A 282 -9.45 -44.81 0.30
C ASN A 282 -10.55 -45.62 -0.41
N ASP A 283 -11.80 -45.30 -0.10
CA ASP A 283 -13.00 -45.85 -0.67
C ASP A 283 -12.95 -45.90 -2.21
N PHE A 284 -12.35 -46.92 -2.78
CA PHE A 284 -12.49 -47.26 -4.17
C PHE A 284 -13.63 -48.32 -4.28
N LYS A 285 -14.83 -47.88 -4.62
CA LYS A 285 -15.88 -48.84 -5.08
C LYS A 285 -15.39 -49.53 -6.34
N ILE A 286 -14.95 -50.76 -6.18
CA ILE A 286 -14.68 -51.65 -7.31
C ILE A 286 -15.99 -51.78 -8.08
N LEU A 287 -15.99 -51.38 -9.34
CA LEU A 287 -17.08 -51.65 -10.28
C LEU A 287 -17.23 -53.17 -10.37
N THR A 288 -18.17 -53.73 -9.61
CA THR A 288 -18.50 -55.14 -9.70
C THR A 288 -19.11 -55.45 -11.08
N TRP A 289 -18.92 -56.69 -11.54
CA TRP A 289 -19.43 -57.20 -12.82
C TRP A 289 -20.91 -56.89 -13.03
N ASP A 290 -21.69 -56.77 -11.98
CA ASP A 290 -23.10 -56.40 -12.01
C ASP A 290 -23.35 -54.94 -12.41
N MET A 291 -22.47 -54.01 -12.09
CA MET A 291 -22.53 -52.62 -12.59
C MET A 291 -22.19 -52.57 -14.08
N PHE A 292 -21.27 -53.40 -14.55
CA PHE A 292 -20.91 -53.50 -15.97
C PHE A 292 -22.07 -54.08 -16.82
N LYS A 293 -22.81 -55.10 -16.30
CA LYS A 293 -24.02 -55.64 -16.93
C LYS A 293 -25.13 -54.59 -17.03
N LYS A 294 -25.28 -53.75 -16.03
CA LYS A 294 -26.30 -52.67 -15.97
C LYS A 294 -26.05 -51.53 -16.95
N LEU A 295 -24.77 -51.26 -17.29
CA LEU A 295 -24.38 -50.29 -18.32
C LEU A 295 -24.55 -50.81 -19.75
N ARG A 296 -24.51 -52.13 -19.94
CA ARG A 296 -24.67 -52.79 -21.28
C ARG A 296 -26.12 -53.02 -21.70
N GLY A 297 -27.06 -52.92 -20.73
CA GLY A 297 -28.50 -53.19 -20.97
C GLY A 297 -29.33 -51.96 -21.32
N LYS A 298 -28.72 -50.79 -21.55
CA LYS A 298 -29.39 -49.60 -22.04
C LYS A 298 -28.86 -49.25 -23.45
N LYS A 299 -29.30 -49.97 -24.42
CA LYS A 299 -29.42 -49.54 -25.82
C LYS A 299 -30.83 -49.80 -26.27
#